data_73765ee11b72f46d45346c8e70fb77cf
#
_entry.id   73765ee11b72f46d45346c8e70fb77cf
#
_cell.length_a   1.000
_cell.length_b   1.000
_cell.length_c   1.000
_cell.angle_alpha   90.00
_cell.angle_beta   90.00
_cell.angle_gamma   90.00
#
_symmetry.space_group_name_H-M   'P 1'
#
loop_
_entity.id
_entity.type
_entity.pdbx_description
1 polymer ?
#
loop_
_entity_poly.entity_id
_entity_poly.type
_entity_poly.pdbx_seq_one_letter_code
_entity_poly.pdbx_strand_id
1 'polypeptide(L)'
;EPVQVVKCITNDIYVPATAEYVVEAEILPEIREEEGPLGEFTGHYSEPWPSPVLKVTAITHRNGAIYQTIAGASFEHINLGGVVPREPLVMKNCRYVSSGVKDVHLAPYGSGFLALVKMKKSNPGEPKNVAMAAMISYVNIKNVIVVDEDVDIYNAADVLWAVCNRVVPERD
;
A
#
# COMPACT_ATOMS: atom_id res chain seq x y z
N GLU A 1 16.83 14.17 -13.46
CA GLU A 1 16.56 15.45 -14.14
C GLU A 1 15.55 16.26 -13.31
N PRO A 2 15.65 17.62 -13.31
CA PRO A 2 14.67 18.47 -12.65
C PRO A 2 13.31 18.33 -13.33
N VAL A 3 12.23 18.31 -12.53
CA VAL A 3 10.87 18.33 -13.06
C VAL A 3 10.57 19.73 -13.59
N GLN A 4 10.21 19.80 -14.86
CA GLN A 4 9.73 21.05 -15.46
C GLN A 4 8.32 21.34 -14.95
N VAL A 5 8.06 22.60 -14.59
CA VAL A 5 6.76 23.03 -14.09
C VAL A 5 6.20 24.20 -14.90
N VAL A 6 4.88 24.31 -14.91
CA VAL A 6 4.12 25.39 -15.53
C VAL A 6 3.11 25.93 -14.53
N LYS A 7 2.82 27.21 -14.60
CA LYS A 7 1.83 27.86 -13.75
C LYS A 7 0.42 27.47 -14.17
N CYS A 8 -0.45 27.23 -13.20
CA CYS A 8 -1.88 27.04 -13.39
C CYS A 8 -2.54 28.29 -14.02
N ILE A 9 -3.72 28.10 -14.62
CA ILE A 9 -4.45 29.18 -15.33
C ILE A 9 -5.27 30.03 -14.37
N THR A 10 -5.90 29.40 -13.38
CA THR A 10 -6.88 30.06 -12.48
C THR A 10 -6.37 30.28 -11.07
N ASN A 11 -5.20 29.77 -10.73
CA ASN A 11 -4.58 29.95 -9.39
C ASN A 11 -3.07 30.12 -9.49
N ASP A 12 -2.42 30.45 -8.37
CA ASP A 12 -0.98 30.72 -8.29
C ASP A 12 -0.16 29.50 -7.87
N ILE A 13 -0.51 28.33 -8.40
CA ILE A 13 0.15 27.05 -8.14
C ILE A 13 0.91 26.59 -9.39
N TYR A 14 2.04 25.91 -9.19
CA TYR A 14 2.81 25.29 -10.26
C TYR A 14 2.58 23.80 -10.28
N VAL A 15 2.41 23.25 -11.49
CA VAL A 15 2.17 21.83 -11.74
C VAL A 15 3.19 21.28 -12.72
N PRO A 16 3.43 19.95 -12.78
CA PRO A 16 4.31 19.36 -13.78
C PRO A 16 3.87 19.72 -15.20
N ALA A 17 4.79 20.26 -16.00
CA ALA A 17 4.52 20.65 -17.39
C ALA A 17 4.15 19.47 -18.31
N THR A 18 4.49 18.24 -17.88
CA THR A 18 4.21 16.99 -18.62
C THR A 18 2.95 16.26 -18.15
N ALA A 19 2.17 16.87 -17.24
CA ALA A 19 0.93 16.26 -16.75
C ALA A 19 -0.04 15.97 -17.92
N GLU A 20 -0.69 14.83 -17.86
CA GLU A 20 -1.70 14.45 -18.85
C GLU A 20 -2.97 15.30 -18.71
N TYR A 21 -3.42 15.47 -17.45
CA TYR A 21 -4.54 16.33 -17.05
C TYR A 21 -4.16 17.15 -15.83
N VAL A 22 -4.67 18.36 -15.77
CA VAL A 22 -4.64 19.22 -14.59
C VAL A 22 -6.06 19.70 -14.30
N VAL A 23 -6.56 19.42 -13.11
CA VAL A 23 -7.83 19.93 -12.61
C VAL A 23 -7.53 20.99 -11.57
N GLU A 24 -7.89 22.24 -11.87
CA GLU A 24 -7.75 23.35 -10.95
C GLU A 24 -9.08 23.55 -10.22
N ALA A 25 -9.03 23.68 -8.90
CA ALA A 25 -10.23 23.80 -8.09
C ALA A 25 -9.98 24.61 -6.81
N GLU A 26 -11.07 25.09 -6.23
CA GLU A 26 -11.14 25.71 -4.90
C GLU A 26 -11.87 24.76 -3.96
N ILE A 27 -11.30 24.52 -2.77
CA ILE A 27 -12.00 23.82 -1.69
C ILE A 27 -12.99 24.80 -1.07
N LEU A 28 -14.29 24.48 -1.12
CA LEU A 28 -15.31 25.30 -0.51
C LEU A 28 -15.28 25.14 1.02
N PRO A 29 -14.97 26.23 1.78
CA PRO A 29 -14.94 26.14 3.23
C PRO A 29 -16.31 25.74 3.78
N GLU A 30 -16.32 24.88 4.80
CA GLU A 30 -17.53 24.49 5.55
C GLU A 30 -18.62 23.75 4.74
N ILE A 31 -18.50 23.65 3.41
CA ILE A 31 -19.45 22.88 2.60
C ILE A 31 -18.98 21.44 2.57
N ARG A 32 -19.92 20.54 2.87
CA ARG A 32 -19.73 19.09 2.84
C ARG A 32 -20.91 18.47 2.10
N GLU A 33 -20.61 17.49 1.25
CA GLU A 33 -21.60 16.67 0.59
C GLU A 33 -21.29 15.20 0.85
N GLU A 34 -22.31 14.34 0.82
CA GLU A 34 -22.14 12.93 1.00
C GLU A 34 -21.41 12.32 -0.20
N GLU A 35 -20.30 11.64 0.06
CA GLU A 35 -19.50 10.91 -0.92
C GLU A 35 -19.51 9.42 -0.60
N GLY A 36 -19.63 8.62 -1.63
CA GLY A 36 -19.65 7.16 -1.54
C GLY A 36 -21.07 6.58 -1.62
N PRO A 37 -21.19 5.27 -1.37
CA PRO A 37 -20.12 4.32 -0.98
C PRO A 37 -19.13 4.06 -2.13
N LEU A 38 -17.82 3.92 -1.81
CA LEU A 38 -16.76 3.65 -2.77
C LEU A 38 -16.16 2.27 -2.55
N GLY A 39 -15.79 1.60 -3.62
CA GLY A 39 -15.03 0.34 -3.54
C GLY A 39 -13.61 0.59 -3.05
N GLU A 40 -13.25 0.01 -1.90
CA GLU A 40 -11.96 0.16 -1.27
C GLU A 40 -10.99 -0.97 -1.61
N PHE A 41 -9.69 -0.73 -1.42
CA PHE A 41 -8.65 -1.74 -1.64
C PHE A 41 -8.81 -2.99 -0.75
N THR A 42 -9.57 -2.89 0.33
CA THR A 42 -9.89 -4.03 1.21
C THR A 42 -10.89 -5.01 0.61
N GLY A 43 -11.48 -4.69 -0.54
CA GLY A 43 -12.56 -5.47 -1.16
C GLY A 43 -13.95 -5.20 -0.58
N HIS A 44 -14.08 -4.19 0.26
CA HIS A 44 -15.34 -3.72 0.83
C HIS A 44 -15.73 -2.36 0.27
N TYR A 45 -16.98 -1.96 0.46
CA TYR A 45 -17.40 -0.59 0.23
C TYR A 45 -17.16 0.24 1.49
N SER A 46 -16.73 1.50 1.29
CA SER A 46 -16.70 2.48 2.36
C SER A 46 -18.13 2.88 2.76
N GLU A 47 -18.31 3.30 4.00
CA GLU A 47 -19.50 4.02 4.39
C GLU A 47 -19.56 5.41 3.70
N PRO A 48 -20.75 5.91 3.33
CA PRO A 48 -20.88 7.29 2.89
C PRO A 48 -20.37 8.26 3.96
N TRP A 49 -19.63 9.29 3.52
CA TRP A 49 -19.01 10.25 4.44
C TRP A 49 -19.15 11.69 3.95
N PRO A 50 -19.40 12.68 4.84
CA PRO A 50 -19.42 14.08 4.47
C PRO A 50 -18.02 14.55 4.03
N SER A 51 -17.82 14.71 2.72
CA SER A 51 -16.54 15.10 2.11
C SER A 51 -16.50 16.57 1.70
N PRO A 52 -15.31 17.21 1.69
CA PRO A 52 -15.15 18.56 1.18
C PRO A 52 -15.55 18.68 -0.28
N VAL A 53 -16.25 19.75 -0.63
CA VAL A 53 -16.63 20.03 -2.01
C VAL A 53 -15.55 20.82 -2.72
N LEU A 54 -15.16 20.38 -3.90
CA LEU A 54 -14.23 21.05 -4.81
C LEU A 54 -15.01 21.75 -5.92
N LYS A 55 -14.88 23.09 -6.00
CA LYS A 55 -15.40 23.87 -7.13
C LYS A 55 -14.33 23.91 -8.21
N VAL A 56 -14.49 23.14 -9.27
CA VAL A 56 -13.58 23.12 -10.41
C VAL A 56 -13.62 24.47 -11.13
N THR A 57 -12.44 25.07 -11.34
CA THR A 57 -12.26 26.36 -12.02
C THR A 57 -11.68 26.22 -13.42
N ALA A 58 -10.84 25.20 -13.65
CA ALA A 58 -10.32 24.85 -14.97
C ALA A 58 -9.96 23.37 -15.08
N ILE A 59 -10.05 22.84 -16.28
CA ILE A 59 -9.48 21.54 -16.64
C ILE A 59 -8.63 21.74 -17.86
N THR A 60 -7.34 21.45 -17.76
CA THR A 60 -6.39 21.50 -18.88
C THR A 60 -5.81 20.11 -19.13
N HIS A 61 -5.41 19.85 -20.35
CA HIS A 61 -4.80 18.60 -20.76
C HIS A 61 -3.81 18.80 -21.91
N ARG A 62 -2.86 17.90 -22.04
CA ARG A 62 -1.96 17.87 -23.18
C ARG A 62 -2.69 17.33 -24.43
N ASN A 63 -2.13 17.60 -25.61
CA ASN A 63 -2.63 16.99 -26.84
C ASN A 63 -2.41 15.47 -26.80
N GLY A 64 -3.46 14.70 -27.07
CA GLY A 64 -3.41 13.25 -27.00
C GLY A 64 -3.26 12.69 -25.60
N ALA A 65 -3.80 13.38 -24.59
CA ALA A 65 -3.72 12.98 -23.18
C ALA A 65 -4.30 11.58 -22.94
N ILE A 66 -3.63 10.83 -22.06
CA ILE A 66 -4.07 9.51 -21.61
C ILE A 66 -4.63 9.64 -20.19
N TYR A 67 -5.88 9.24 -20.00
CA TYR A 67 -6.47 9.14 -18.66
C TYR A 67 -6.29 7.74 -18.11
N GLN A 68 -5.45 7.62 -17.08
CA GLN A 68 -5.24 6.36 -16.36
C GLN A 68 -6.17 6.31 -15.14
N THR A 69 -6.88 5.21 -14.99
CA THR A 69 -7.72 4.96 -13.82
C THR A 69 -7.53 3.54 -13.30
N ILE A 70 -7.84 3.33 -12.05
CA ILE A 70 -7.84 2.02 -11.39
C ILE A 70 -9.25 1.77 -10.87
N ALA A 71 -9.82 0.61 -11.19
CA ALA A 71 -11.11 0.22 -10.62
C ALA A 71 -10.97 0.01 -9.11
N GLY A 72 -11.81 0.67 -8.33
CA GLY A 72 -11.87 0.48 -6.88
C GLY A 72 -12.12 -1.00 -6.53
N ALA A 73 -11.55 -1.48 -5.43
CA ALA A 73 -11.61 -2.87 -4.97
C ALA A 73 -10.99 -3.92 -5.92
N SER A 74 -10.34 -3.51 -7.01
CA SER A 74 -9.67 -4.44 -7.92
C SER A 74 -8.35 -4.95 -7.32
N PHE A 75 -7.88 -6.09 -7.86
CA PHE A 75 -6.54 -6.61 -7.53
C PHE A 75 -5.43 -5.61 -7.86
N GLU A 76 -5.58 -4.84 -8.92
CA GLU A 76 -4.65 -3.76 -9.29
C GLU A 76 -4.63 -2.65 -8.24
N HIS A 77 -5.80 -2.26 -7.70
CA HIS A 77 -5.88 -1.28 -6.61
C HIS A 77 -5.13 -1.76 -5.36
N ILE A 78 -5.32 -3.03 -4.97
CA ILE A 78 -4.62 -3.63 -3.84
C ILE A 78 -3.10 -3.61 -4.05
N ASN A 79 -2.64 -4.07 -5.21
CA ASN A 79 -1.20 -4.16 -5.50
C ASN A 79 -0.52 -2.80 -5.60
N LEU A 80 -1.09 -1.87 -6.36
CA LEU A 80 -0.46 -0.56 -6.60
C LEU A 80 -0.62 0.39 -5.41
N GLY A 81 -1.74 0.31 -4.70
CA GLY A 81 -2.03 1.18 -3.54
C GLY A 81 -1.44 0.67 -2.23
N GLY A 82 -1.43 -0.63 -2.00
CA GLY A 82 -1.13 -1.23 -0.70
C GLY A 82 0.11 -2.11 -0.63
N VAL A 83 0.41 -2.86 -1.66
CA VAL A 83 1.45 -3.91 -1.63
C VAL A 83 2.80 -3.41 -2.14
N VAL A 84 2.91 -3.22 -3.44
CA VAL A 84 4.20 -2.96 -4.11
C VAL A 84 4.96 -1.75 -3.56
N PRO A 85 4.35 -0.60 -3.31
CA PRO A 85 5.09 0.56 -2.78
C PRO A 85 5.49 0.43 -1.32
N ARG A 86 4.95 -0.53 -0.57
CA ARG A 86 5.19 -0.71 0.88
C ARG A 86 6.22 -1.78 1.19
N GLU A 87 6.32 -2.84 0.41
CA GLU A 87 7.26 -3.93 0.64
C GLU A 87 8.71 -3.47 0.86
N PRO A 88 9.27 -2.51 0.09
CA PRO A 88 10.64 -2.04 0.30
C PRO A 88 10.85 -1.42 1.69
N LEU A 89 9.85 -0.73 2.24
CA LEU A 89 9.94 -0.15 3.58
C LEU A 89 9.94 -1.24 4.66
N VAL A 90 9.02 -2.20 4.54
CA VAL A 90 8.93 -3.34 5.47
C VAL A 90 10.21 -4.15 5.44
N MET A 91 10.72 -4.45 4.23
CA MET A 91 11.99 -5.15 4.02
C MET A 91 13.16 -4.44 4.69
N LYS A 92 13.26 -3.12 4.49
CA LYS A 92 14.29 -2.28 5.09
C LYS A 92 14.27 -2.39 6.62
N ASN A 93 13.10 -2.23 7.24
CA ASN A 93 12.96 -2.25 8.69
C ASN A 93 13.22 -3.65 9.27
N CYS A 94 12.75 -4.71 8.63
CA CYS A 94 13.07 -6.08 9.02
C CYS A 94 14.58 -6.36 8.98
N ARG A 95 15.27 -5.88 7.94
CA ARG A 95 16.72 -6.04 7.80
C ARG A 95 17.54 -5.25 8.81
N TYR A 96 17.03 -4.17 9.36
CA TYR A 96 17.68 -3.48 10.49
C TYR A 96 17.72 -4.35 11.74
N VAL A 97 16.72 -5.19 11.93
CA VAL A 97 16.61 -6.09 13.11
C VAL A 97 17.40 -7.38 12.88
N SER A 98 17.37 -7.92 11.65
CA SER A 98 18.06 -9.16 11.30
C SER A 98 18.56 -9.18 9.86
N SER A 99 19.85 -9.40 9.69
CA SER A 99 20.46 -9.65 8.37
C SER A 99 20.02 -10.99 7.76
N GLY A 100 19.40 -11.86 8.56
CA GLY A 100 18.84 -13.13 8.10
C GLY A 100 17.59 -13.01 7.25
N VAL A 101 16.93 -11.84 7.23
CA VAL A 101 15.73 -11.59 6.39
C VAL A 101 16.10 -11.65 4.91
N LYS A 102 15.45 -12.57 4.18
CA LYS A 102 15.67 -12.83 2.76
C LYS A 102 14.68 -12.08 1.89
N ASP A 103 13.40 -12.12 2.27
CA ASP A 103 12.34 -11.54 1.46
C ASP A 103 11.13 -11.17 2.31
N VAL A 104 10.30 -10.25 1.78
CA VAL A 104 9.05 -9.78 2.39
C VAL A 104 7.99 -9.69 1.31
N HIS A 105 6.79 -10.16 1.62
CA HIS A 105 5.64 -10.05 0.75
C HIS A 105 4.41 -9.56 1.54
N LEU A 106 3.82 -8.46 1.13
CA LEU A 106 2.52 -8.02 1.63
C LEU A 106 1.43 -8.70 0.80
N ALA A 107 0.86 -9.77 1.35
CA ALA A 107 0.00 -10.66 0.61
C ALA A 107 -1.26 -9.96 0.04
N PRO A 108 -1.47 -9.93 -1.30
CA PRO A 108 -2.64 -9.29 -1.89
C PRO A 108 -3.97 -9.91 -1.46
N TYR A 109 -3.99 -11.23 -1.24
CA TYR A 109 -5.16 -11.94 -0.71
C TYR A 109 -5.50 -11.59 0.74
N GLY A 110 -4.60 -10.92 1.45
CA GLY A 110 -4.83 -10.27 2.73
C GLY A 110 -4.98 -8.75 2.60
N SER A 111 -5.24 -8.25 1.39
CA SER A 111 -5.38 -6.80 1.08
C SER A 111 -4.20 -5.95 1.56
N GLY A 112 -2.99 -6.53 1.62
CA GLY A 112 -1.80 -5.88 2.17
C GLY A 112 -1.77 -5.73 3.70
N PHE A 113 -2.75 -6.30 4.42
CA PHE A 113 -2.76 -6.34 5.89
C PHE A 113 -1.99 -7.51 6.48
N LEU A 114 -1.59 -8.46 5.64
CA LEU A 114 -0.78 -9.62 6.00
C LEU A 114 0.63 -9.45 5.45
N ALA A 115 1.62 -9.37 6.33
CA ALA A 115 3.03 -9.40 5.96
C ALA A 115 3.59 -10.81 6.12
N LEU A 116 4.17 -11.34 5.05
CA LEU A 116 4.91 -12.59 5.02
C LEU A 116 6.40 -12.26 4.98
N VAL A 117 7.17 -12.80 5.92
CA VAL A 117 8.61 -12.57 5.99
C VAL A 117 9.35 -13.89 5.93
N LYS A 118 10.20 -14.03 4.93
CA LYS A 118 11.11 -15.16 4.76
C LYS A 118 12.45 -14.85 5.39
N MET A 119 12.96 -15.73 6.27
CA MET A 119 14.25 -15.51 6.89
C MET A 119 15.02 -16.80 7.17
N LYS A 120 16.34 -16.66 7.30
CA LYS A 120 17.22 -17.64 7.93
C LYS A 120 17.52 -17.17 9.36
N LYS A 121 16.83 -17.74 10.32
CA LYS A 121 17.04 -17.40 11.74
C LYS A 121 18.39 -17.91 12.25
N SER A 122 19.02 -17.13 13.12
CA SER A 122 20.25 -17.51 13.85
C SER A 122 19.96 -17.97 15.28
N ASN A 123 18.81 -17.57 15.83
CA ASN A 123 18.35 -17.98 17.17
C ASN A 123 16.80 -17.98 17.26
N PRO A 124 16.20 -18.67 18.24
CA PRO A 124 14.74 -18.80 18.34
C PRO A 124 13.98 -17.50 18.60
N GLY A 125 14.61 -16.47 19.18
CA GLY A 125 13.95 -15.20 19.49
C GLY A 125 13.93 -14.21 18.31
N GLU A 126 14.78 -14.42 17.34
CA GLU A 126 14.96 -13.51 16.21
C GLU A 126 13.68 -13.32 15.34
N PRO A 127 12.91 -14.36 15.01
CA PRO A 127 11.67 -14.21 14.24
C PRO A 127 10.64 -13.29 14.91
N LYS A 128 10.52 -13.32 16.23
CA LYS A 128 9.59 -12.44 16.97
C LYS A 128 9.99 -10.97 16.85
N ASN A 129 11.28 -10.66 16.92
CA ASN A 129 11.77 -9.31 16.73
C ASN A 129 11.53 -8.82 15.29
N VAL A 130 11.73 -9.69 14.32
CA VAL A 130 11.44 -9.40 12.89
C VAL A 130 9.95 -9.18 12.66
N ALA A 131 9.09 -9.99 13.29
CA ALA A 131 7.65 -9.82 13.22
C ALA A 131 7.19 -8.46 13.79
N MET A 132 7.74 -8.05 14.93
CA MET A 132 7.47 -6.71 15.51
C MET A 132 7.96 -5.59 14.56
N ALA A 133 9.15 -5.73 13.99
CA ALA A 133 9.67 -4.76 13.02
C ALA A 133 8.79 -4.65 11.77
N ALA A 134 8.28 -5.77 11.26
CA ALA A 134 7.32 -5.76 10.15
C ALA A 134 6.03 -5.03 10.54
N MET A 135 5.47 -5.34 11.71
CA MET A 135 4.19 -4.77 12.16
C MET A 135 4.25 -3.25 12.34
N ILE A 136 5.33 -2.70 12.86
CA ILE A 136 5.48 -1.25 13.04
C ILE A 136 5.90 -0.52 11.77
N SER A 137 6.25 -1.23 10.70
CA SER A 137 6.73 -0.64 9.44
C SER A 137 5.63 0.08 8.68
N TYR A 138 4.39 -0.39 8.80
CA TYR A 138 3.26 0.18 8.09
C TYR A 138 1.97 -0.02 8.89
N VAL A 139 1.24 1.09 9.09
CA VAL A 139 0.07 1.15 9.98
C VAL A 139 -1.05 0.15 9.65
N ASN A 140 -1.15 -0.29 8.40
CA ASN A 140 -2.19 -1.22 7.99
C ASN A 140 -1.83 -2.69 8.20
N ILE A 141 -0.58 -3.03 8.54
CA ILE A 141 -0.22 -4.43 8.82
C ILE A 141 -0.89 -4.87 10.12
N LYS A 142 -1.75 -5.87 10.01
CA LYS A 142 -2.51 -6.45 11.13
C LYS A 142 -2.01 -7.83 11.53
N ASN A 143 -1.39 -8.54 10.57
CA ASN A 143 -0.91 -9.90 10.76
C ASN A 143 0.48 -10.04 10.16
N VAL A 144 1.33 -10.79 10.84
CA VAL A 144 2.68 -11.12 10.35
C VAL A 144 2.91 -12.62 10.50
N ILE A 145 3.40 -13.24 9.44
CA ILE A 145 3.86 -14.63 9.44
C ILE A 145 5.33 -14.61 9.04
N VAL A 146 6.19 -15.13 9.92
CA VAL A 146 7.61 -15.31 9.64
C VAL A 146 7.87 -16.78 9.37
N VAL A 147 8.48 -17.07 8.24
CA VAL A 147 8.77 -18.44 7.79
C VAL A 147 10.25 -18.67 7.52
N ASP A 148 10.68 -19.92 7.53
CA ASP A 148 12.03 -20.31 7.17
C ASP A 148 12.30 -20.11 5.68
N GLU A 149 13.59 -20.09 5.29
CA GLU A 149 14.03 -19.74 3.93
C GLU A 149 13.59 -20.70 2.81
N ASP A 150 13.13 -21.91 3.16
CA ASP A 150 12.65 -22.91 2.22
C ASP A 150 11.17 -22.74 1.82
N VAL A 151 10.41 -21.90 2.52
CA VAL A 151 8.99 -21.65 2.20
C VAL A 151 8.87 -20.58 1.11
N ASP A 152 8.02 -20.82 0.13
CA ASP A 152 7.69 -19.81 -0.89
C ASP A 152 6.59 -18.87 -0.40
N ILE A 153 6.97 -17.65 -0.01
CA ILE A 153 6.03 -16.63 0.50
C ILE A 153 5.08 -16.06 -0.55
N TYR A 154 5.32 -16.33 -1.83
CA TYR A 154 4.40 -15.94 -2.93
C TYR A 154 3.35 -17.02 -3.22
N ASN A 155 3.49 -18.20 -2.61
CA ASN A 155 2.54 -19.30 -2.70
C ASN A 155 1.75 -19.43 -1.40
N ALA A 156 0.49 -19.00 -1.41
CA ALA A 156 -0.39 -19.06 -0.24
C ALA A 156 -0.54 -20.49 0.33
N ALA A 157 -0.56 -21.51 -0.53
CA ALA A 157 -0.69 -22.90 -0.07
C ALA A 157 0.56 -23.37 0.68
N ASP A 158 1.75 -22.96 0.24
CA ASP A 158 3.01 -23.28 0.92
C ASP A 158 3.11 -22.60 2.29
N VAL A 159 2.72 -21.31 2.35
CA VAL A 159 2.65 -20.59 3.62
C VAL A 159 1.67 -21.24 4.59
N LEU A 160 0.46 -21.57 4.14
CA LEU A 160 -0.55 -22.23 4.99
C LEU A 160 -0.08 -23.61 5.45
N TRP A 161 0.55 -24.38 4.56
CA TRP A 161 1.16 -25.64 4.95
C TRP A 161 2.20 -25.45 6.06
N ALA A 162 3.09 -24.46 5.94
CA ALA A 162 4.09 -24.18 6.95
C ALA A 162 3.46 -23.78 8.29
N VAL A 163 2.43 -22.89 8.28
CA VAL A 163 1.69 -22.49 9.47
C VAL A 163 1.02 -23.69 10.14
N CYS A 164 0.39 -24.59 9.37
CA CYS A 164 -0.32 -25.74 9.96
C CYS A 164 0.61 -26.84 10.47
N ASN A 165 1.81 -26.98 9.91
CA ASN A 165 2.68 -28.12 10.21
C ASN A 165 3.93 -27.78 11.03
N ARG A 166 4.40 -26.52 10.99
CA ARG A 166 5.66 -26.12 11.64
C ARG A 166 5.49 -25.25 12.88
N VAL A 167 4.34 -24.59 13.06
CA VAL A 167 4.08 -23.77 14.24
C VAL A 167 3.90 -24.64 15.47
N VAL A 168 4.55 -24.21 16.54
CA VAL A 168 4.39 -24.78 17.89
C VAL A 168 3.79 -23.68 18.78
N PRO A 169 2.45 -23.69 19.04
CA PRO A 169 1.75 -22.57 19.68
C PRO A 169 2.28 -22.13 21.03
N GLU A 170 2.90 -23.06 21.77
CA GLU A 170 3.48 -22.78 23.10
C GLU A 170 4.81 -21.99 23.00
N ARG A 171 5.40 -21.92 21.82
CA ARG A 171 6.73 -21.33 21.62
C ARG A 171 6.77 -20.18 20.63
N ASP A 172 5.98 -20.25 19.57
CA ASP A 172 6.05 -19.38 18.38
C ASP A 172 5.12 -18.16 18.46
#